data_fd0b6f32cadbcf84c6a2cd09cfc4fd92
#
_entry.id   fd0b6f32cadbcf84c6a2cd09cfc4fd92
#
_cell.length_a   1.000
_cell.length_b   1.000
_cell.length_c   1.000
_cell.angle_alpha   90.00
_cell.angle_beta   90.00
_cell.angle_gamma   90.00
#
_symmetry.space_group_name_H-M   'P 1'
#
loop_
_entity.id
_entity.type
_entity.pdbx_description
1 polymer ?
#
loop_
_entity_poly.entity_id
_entity_poly.type
_entity_poly.pdbx_seq_one_letter_code
_entity_poly.pdbx_strand_id
1 'polypeptide(L)'
;MKFELRKWNLADAQDIAYYANNKKIAANLRNVFPYPYTLADAEGYICSCVENSEERQLCRAIVVNGRAAGSVGIFCGTDVYEKSAELGYWLAEEFWGKGIMTGAVKQLCQEAFERFDIVRIYAEPFAYNTGSRRVLEKAGFSLEGIMKKGVCKNGQIYDYCMYALLKDTN
;
A
#
# COMPACT_ATOMS: atom_id res chain seq x y z
N MET A 1 8.81 0.38 -16.57
CA MET A 1 9.93 -0.43 -15.98
C MET A 1 9.33 -1.75 -15.53
N LYS A 2 10.06 -2.86 -15.71
CA LYS A 2 9.61 -4.19 -15.28
C LYS A 2 9.67 -4.31 -13.77
N PHE A 3 8.68 -4.95 -13.18
CA PHE A 3 8.60 -5.31 -11.77
C PHE A 3 7.89 -6.66 -11.62
N GLU A 4 8.02 -7.26 -10.46
CA GLU A 4 7.34 -8.51 -10.08
C GLU A 4 6.62 -8.28 -8.74
N LEU A 5 5.41 -8.84 -8.61
CA LEU A 5 4.76 -9.01 -7.31
C LEU A 5 4.91 -10.46 -6.87
N ARG A 6 5.45 -10.65 -5.68
CA ARG A 6 5.56 -11.99 -5.07
C ARG A 6 5.33 -11.94 -3.57
N LYS A 7 5.14 -13.10 -2.98
CA LYS A 7 5.11 -13.23 -1.53
C LYS A 7 6.42 -12.76 -0.89
N TRP A 8 6.32 -12.28 0.33
CA TRP A 8 7.48 -11.89 1.12
C TRP A 8 8.36 -13.08 1.48
N ASN A 9 9.65 -12.83 1.58
CA ASN A 9 10.67 -13.75 2.09
C ASN A 9 11.51 -13.02 3.15
N LEU A 10 11.90 -13.71 4.22
CA LEU A 10 12.75 -13.12 5.26
C LEU A 10 14.08 -12.58 4.72
N ALA A 11 14.59 -13.15 3.63
CA ALA A 11 15.77 -12.65 2.94
C ALA A 11 15.60 -11.23 2.37
N ASP A 12 14.38 -10.73 2.23
CA ASP A 12 14.09 -9.37 1.75
C ASP A 12 14.36 -8.29 2.80
N ALA A 13 14.58 -8.65 4.06
CA ALA A 13 14.67 -7.71 5.18
C ALA A 13 15.76 -6.64 5.00
N GLN A 14 16.91 -7.00 4.47
CA GLN A 14 18.01 -6.04 4.23
C GLN A 14 17.65 -5.03 3.14
N ASP A 15 17.01 -5.47 2.06
CA ASP A 15 16.55 -4.58 1.00
C ASP A 15 15.49 -3.60 1.51
N ILE A 16 14.54 -4.10 2.29
CA ILE A 16 13.49 -3.27 2.89
C ILE A 16 14.07 -2.27 3.89
N ALA A 17 14.98 -2.69 4.78
CA ALA A 17 15.64 -1.79 5.71
C ALA A 17 16.39 -0.65 5.00
N TYR A 18 17.00 -0.95 3.85
CA TYR A 18 17.67 0.05 3.02
C TYR A 18 16.68 1.02 2.37
N TYR A 19 15.67 0.51 1.65
CA TYR A 19 14.76 1.35 0.87
C TYR A 19 13.72 2.08 1.71
N ALA A 20 13.20 1.45 2.77
CA ALA A 20 12.19 2.04 3.64
C ALA A 20 12.74 3.11 4.59
N ASN A 21 14.05 3.12 4.84
CA ASN A 21 14.70 4.14 5.65
C ASN A 21 14.82 5.46 4.88
N ASN A 22 13.67 6.07 4.58
CA ASN A 22 13.56 7.28 3.79
C ASN A 22 12.47 8.19 4.37
N LYS A 23 12.88 9.40 4.77
CA LYS A 23 11.97 10.38 5.38
C LYS A 23 10.80 10.77 4.49
N LYS A 24 11.01 10.82 3.17
CA LYS A 24 9.95 11.18 2.21
C LYS A 24 8.89 10.07 2.10
N ILE A 25 9.31 8.80 2.23
CA ILE A 25 8.38 7.68 2.29
C ILE A 25 7.58 7.76 3.60
N ALA A 26 8.25 7.85 4.73
CA ALA A 26 7.61 7.91 6.05
C ALA A 26 6.64 9.09 6.18
N ALA A 27 6.96 10.25 5.59
CA ALA A 27 6.10 11.44 5.61
C ALA A 27 4.73 11.22 4.94
N ASN A 28 4.63 10.27 4.04
CA ASN A 28 3.40 9.95 3.30
C ASN A 28 2.60 8.78 3.88
N LEU A 29 3.09 8.18 4.97
CA LEU A 29 2.51 6.99 5.59
C LEU A 29 2.05 7.28 7.02
N ARG A 30 1.27 6.34 7.59
CA ARG A 30 0.81 6.41 8.98
C ARG A 30 1.97 6.40 9.96
N ASN A 31 1.75 6.89 11.19
CA ASN A 31 2.78 6.95 12.23
C ASN A 31 3.34 5.57 12.63
N VAL A 32 2.59 4.49 12.40
CA VAL A 32 3.04 3.12 12.64
C VAL A 32 4.22 2.71 11.74
N PHE A 33 4.39 3.38 10.59
CA PHE A 33 5.58 3.21 9.74
C PHE A 33 6.73 4.01 10.34
N PRO A 34 7.79 3.37 10.84
CA PRO A 34 8.82 4.05 11.61
C PRO A 34 9.79 4.84 10.74
N TYR A 35 10.38 5.88 11.32
CA TYR A 35 11.55 6.56 10.79
C TYR A 35 12.44 7.03 11.96
N PRO A 36 13.72 6.65 12.01
CA PRO A 36 14.46 5.76 11.10
C PRO A 36 13.86 4.36 11.01
N TYR A 37 14.03 3.72 9.86
CA TYR A 37 13.57 2.35 9.61
C TYR A 37 14.75 1.38 9.76
N THR A 38 14.64 0.43 10.69
CA THR A 38 15.73 -0.49 11.05
C THR A 38 15.56 -1.87 10.42
N LEU A 39 16.62 -2.69 10.48
CA LEU A 39 16.53 -4.10 10.08
C LEU A 39 15.49 -4.85 10.93
N ALA A 40 15.43 -4.58 12.23
CA ALA A 40 14.44 -5.20 13.12
C ALA A 40 13.00 -4.84 12.71
N ASP A 41 12.75 -3.60 12.27
CA ASP A 41 11.45 -3.18 11.74
C ASP A 41 11.09 -3.97 10.47
N ALA A 42 12.05 -4.16 9.56
CA ALA A 42 11.87 -4.92 8.33
C ALA A 42 11.57 -6.39 8.63
N GLU A 43 12.34 -7.02 9.50
CA GLU A 43 12.13 -8.42 9.92
C GLU A 43 10.75 -8.60 10.57
N GLY A 44 10.37 -7.72 11.49
CA GLY A 44 9.05 -7.77 12.14
C GLY A 44 7.89 -7.63 11.15
N TYR A 45 8.00 -6.69 10.20
CA TYR A 45 7.00 -6.53 9.16
C TYR A 45 6.88 -7.76 8.25
N ILE A 46 8.00 -8.29 7.77
CA ILE A 46 8.01 -9.47 6.89
C ILE A 46 7.48 -10.70 7.62
N CYS A 47 7.89 -10.92 8.88
CA CYS A 47 7.33 -12.00 9.70
C CYS A 47 5.81 -11.91 9.78
N SER A 48 5.26 -10.73 10.05
CA SER A 48 3.81 -10.54 10.11
C SER A 48 3.11 -10.87 8.78
N CYS A 49 3.75 -10.56 7.65
CA CYS A 49 3.22 -10.90 6.33
C CYS A 49 3.28 -12.41 6.02
N VAL A 50 4.36 -13.09 6.45
CA VAL A 50 4.57 -14.52 6.20
C VAL A 50 3.68 -15.38 7.10
N GLU A 51 3.51 -14.99 8.36
CA GLU A 51 2.72 -15.73 9.36
C GLU A 51 1.21 -15.57 9.17
N ASN A 52 0.75 -14.49 8.55
CA ASN A 52 -0.66 -14.29 8.28
C ASN A 52 -1.16 -15.20 7.16
N SER A 53 -2.31 -15.85 7.40
CA SER A 53 -3.06 -16.53 6.34
C SER A 53 -3.57 -15.51 5.32
N GLU A 54 -3.63 -15.90 4.05
CA GLU A 54 -4.19 -15.06 2.98
C GLU A 54 -5.72 -15.18 2.87
N GLU A 55 -6.41 -15.46 3.97
CA GLU A 55 -7.87 -15.57 3.99
C GLU A 55 -8.57 -14.20 3.93
N ARG A 56 -7.96 -13.17 4.51
CA ARG A 56 -8.54 -11.84 4.62
C ARG A 56 -7.56 -10.72 4.28
N GLN A 57 -6.38 -11.04 3.78
CA GLN A 57 -5.39 -10.05 3.35
C GLN A 57 -4.46 -10.60 2.29
N LEU A 58 -3.95 -9.70 1.46
CA LEU A 58 -2.88 -9.96 0.51
C LEU A 58 -1.77 -8.96 0.75
N CYS A 59 -0.55 -9.42 1.02
CA CYS A 59 0.64 -8.58 1.12
C CYS A 59 1.68 -9.09 0.13
N ARG A 60 2.16 -8.21 -0.74
CA ARG A 60 3.15 -8.55 -1.77
C ARG A 60 4.36 -7.64 -1.69
N ALA A 61 5.53 -8.23 -1.86
CA ALA A 61 6.73 -7.49 -2.17
C ALA A 61 6.69 -7.01 -3.63
N ILE A 62 7.06 -5.75 -3.82
CA ILE A 62 7.30 -5.20 -5.17
C ILE A 62 8.79 -5.35 -5.44
N VAL A 63 9.14 -6.23 -6.38
CA VAL A 63 10.53 -6.53 -6.71
C VAL A 63 10.92 -5.80 -8.00
N VAL A 64 12.01 -5.04 -7.94
CA VAL A 64 12.58 -4.31 -9.07
C VAL A 64 14.06 -4.66 -9.14
N ASN A 65 14.53 -5.06 -10.32
CA ASN A 65 15.93 -5.47 -10.53
C ASN A 65 16.41 -6.56 -9.53
N GLY A 66 15.53 -7.49 -9.17
CA GLY A 66 15.83 -8.59 -8.25
C GLY A 66 15.84 -8.23 -6.76
N ARG A 67 15.54 -6.98 -6.38
CA ARG A 67 15.50 -6.50 -5.00
C ARG A 67 14.09 -6.09 -4.58
N ALA A 68 13.71 -6.40 -3.35
CA ALA A 68 12.44 -5.96 -2.78
C ALA A 68 12.50 -4.45 -2.50
N ALA A 69 11.80 -3.66 -3.32
CA ALA A 69 11.88 -2.20 -3.32
C ALA A 69 10.59 -1.50 -2.88
N GLY A 70 9.59 -2.26 -2.46
CA GLY A 70 8.32 -1.71 -2.01
C GLY A 70 7.36 -2.78 -1.53
N SER A 71 6.22 -2.32 -1.08
CA SER A 71 5.14 -3.15 -0.56
C SER A 71 3.79 -2.68 -1.10
N VAL A 72 2.91 -3.63 -1.39
CA VAL A 72 1.52 -3.37 -1.66
C VAL A 72 0.66 -4.41 -0.94
N GLY A 73 -0.40 -3.97 -0.26
CA GLY A 73 -1.27 -4.84 0.52
C GLY A 73 -2.73 -4.45 0.42
N ILE A 74 -3.60 -5.45 0.56
CA ILE A 74 -5.06 -5.31 0.64
C ILE A 74 -5.53 -6.06 1.89
N PHE A 75 -6.32 -5.38 2.71
CA PHE A 75 -6.78 -5.83 4.02
C PHE A 75 -8.30 -5.75 4.09
N CYS A 76 -8.97 -6.89 4.18
CA CYS A 76 -10.43 -6.96 4.26
C CYS A 76 -10.93 -6.40 5.59
N GLY A 77 -12.03 -5.67 5.52
CA GLY A 77 -12.74 -5.16 6.68
C GLY A 77 -13.50 -6.25 7.44
N THR A 78 -14.09 -5.88 8.56
CA THR A 78 -14.86 -6.76 9.44
C THR A 78 -16.22 -6.15 9.73
N ASP A 79 -17.13 -6.94 10.29
CA ASP A 79 -18.47 -6.51 10.66
C ASP A 79 -19.21 -5.92 9.44
N VAL A 80 -19.83 -4.75 9.58
CA VAL A 80 -20.55 -4.06 8.46
C VAL A 80 -19.64 -3.67 7.29
N TYR A 81 -18.32 -3.71 7.46
CA TYR A 81 -17.32 -3.41 6.43
C TYR A 81 -16.75 -4.67 5.76
N GLU A 82 -17.33 -5.84 5.98
CA GLU A 82 -16.79 -7.14 5.49
C GLU A 82 -16.68 -7.23 3.96
N LYS A 83 -17.44 -6.41 3.22
CA LYS A 83 -17.39 -6.35 1.76
C LYS A 83 -16.45 -5.27 1.22
N SER A 84 -15.72 -4.59 2.09
CA SER A 84 -14.73 -3.58 1.76
C SER A 84 -13.33 -4.03 2.17
N ALA A 85 -12.32 -3.57 1.44
CA ALA A 85 -10.93 -3.80 1.79
C ALA A 85 -10.10 -2.51 1.63
N GLU A 86 -9.11 -2.33 2.49
CA GLU A 86 -8.20 -1.18 2.42
C GLU A 86 -6.94 -1.54 1.64
N LEU A 87 -6.54 -0.65 0.73
CA LEU A 87 -5.28 -0.71 0.00
C LEU A 87 -4.24 0.17 0.67
N GLY A 88 -3.06 -0.39 0.92
CA GLY A 88 -1.89 0.34 1.39
C GLY A 88 -0.65 -0.03 0.58
N TYR A 89 0.27 0.93 0.39
CA TYR A 89 1.50 0.69 -0.36
C TYR A 89 2.57 1.74 -0.10
N TRP A 90 3.81 1.36 -0.38
CA TRP A 90 4.94 2.26 -0.53
C TRP A 90 5.94 1.70 -1.55
N LEU A 91 6.77 2.58 -2.13
CA LEU A 91 7.79 2.24 -3.11
C LEU A 91 9.04 3.07 -2.85
N ALA A 92 10.21 2.49 -3.07
CA ALA A 92 11.49 3.18 -3.00
C ALA A 92 11.51 4.43 -3.91
N GLU A 93 12.03 5.55 -3.39
CA GLU A 93 12.00 6.86 -4.06
C GLU A 93 12.59 6.82 -5.47
N GLU A 94 13.68 6.11 -5.67
CA GLU A 94 14.35 5.98 -6.97
C GLU A 94 13.47 5.37 -8.08
N PHE A 95 12.39 4.70 -7.70
CA PHE A 95 11.44 4.06 -8.63
C PHE A 95 10.13 4.85 -8.81
N TRP A 96 9.99 6.00 -8.19
CA TRP A 96 8.81 6.85 -8.36
C TRP A 96 8.67 7.37 -9.80
N GLY A 97 7.45 7.62 -10.23
CA GLY A 97 7.16 8.16 -11.56
C GLY A 97 7.34 7.20 -12.74
N LYS A 98 7.69 5.93 -12.48
CA LYS A 98 7.99 4.92 -13.53
C LYS A 98 6.83 3.95 -13.82
N GLY A 99 5.64 4.22 -13.27
CA GLY A 99 4.43 3.41 -13.49
C GLY A 99 4.36 2.10 -12.71
N ILE A 100 5.39 1.77 -11.92
CA ILE A 100 5.48 0.51 -11.17
C ILE A 100 4.32 0.39 -10.18
N MET A 101 4.09 1.41 -9.34
CA MET A 101 3.04 1.34 -8.33
C MET A 101 1.64 1.25 -8.96
N THR A 102 1.37 1.96 -10.03
CA THR A 102 0.10 1.86 -10.78
C THR A 102 -0.13 0.43 -11.27
N GLY A 103 0.89 -0.20 -11.83
CA GLY A 103 0.82 -1.60 -12.26
C GLY A 103 0.62 -2.57 -11.10
N ALA A 104 1.35 -2.38 -10.00
CA ALA A 104 1.24 -3.20 -8.79
C ALA A 104 -0.16 -3.13 -8.17
N VAL A 105 -0.72 -1.93 -8.04
CA VAL A 105 -2.08 -1.71 -7.53
C VAL A 105 -3.12 -2.40 -8.41
N LYS A 106 -3.03 -2.26 -9.73
CA LYS A 106 -3.96 -2.93 -10.66
C LYS A 106 -3.94 -4.45 -10.52
N GLN A 107 -2.74 -5.05 -10.49
CA GLN A 107 -2.58 -6.50 -10.36
C GLN A 107 -3.15 -7.00 -9.02
N LEU A 108 -2.82 -6.32 -7.91
CA LEU A 108 -3.28 -6.77 -6.60
C LEU A 108 -4.79 -6.58 -6.40
N CYS A 109 -5.36 -5.49 -6.91
CA CYS A 109 -6.82 -5.27 -6.86
C CYS A 109 -7.57 -6.33 -7.65
N GLN A 110 -7.08 -6.71 -8.82
CA GLN A 110 -7.68 -7.81 -9.59
C GLN A 110 -7.62 -9.12 -8.81
N GLU A 111 -6.45 -9.50 -8.28
CA GLU A 111 -6.30 -10.70 -7.45
C GLU A 111 -7.25 -10.68 -6.23
N ALA A 112 -7.38 -9.54 -5.56
CA ALA A 112 -8.25 -9.41 -4.40
C ALA A 112 -9.73 -9.59 -4.74
N PHE A 113 -10.21 -9.02 -5.85
CA PHE A 113 -11.60 -9.20 -6.29
C PHE A 113 -11.90 -10.64 -6.78
N GLU A 114 -10.90 -11.36 -7.23
CA GLU A 114 -11.05 -12.78 -7.61
C GLU A 114 -11.06 -13.70 -6.38
N ARG A 115 -10.26 -13.38 -5.36
CA ARG A 115 -10.06 -14.24 -4.18
C ARG A 115 -11.02 -13.97 -3.05
N PHE A 116 -11.41 -12.70 -2.86
CA PHE A 116 -12.25 -12.28 -1.73
C PHE A 116 -13.65 -11.91 -2.19
N ASP A 117 -14.60 -12.19 -1.34
CA ASP A 117 -16.00 -11.77 -1.52
C ASP A 117 -16.17 -10.30 -1.09
N ILE A 118 -15.49 -9.41 -1.81
CA ILE A 118 -15.53 -7.95 -1.61
C ILE A 118 -16.06 -7.26 -2.87
N VAL A 119 -16.66 -6.09 -2.69
CA VAL A 119 -17.19 -5.26 -3.78
C VAL A 119 -16.52 -3.90 -3.89
N ARG A 120 -15.66 -3.58 -2.92
CA ARG A 120 -15.03 -2.27 -2.76
C ARG A 120 -13.60 -2.39 -2.25
N ILE A 121 -12.67 -1.69 -2.91
CA ILE A 121 -11.31 -1.45 -2.39
C ILE A 121 -11.15 0.06 -2.26
N TYR A 122 -10.72 0.53 -1.09
CA TYR A 122 -10.50 1.96 -0.83
C TYR A 122 -9.07 2.24 -0.39
N ALA A 123 -8.66 3.49 -0.57
CA ALA A 123 -7.36 3.99 -0.13
C ALA A 123 -7.51 5.41 0.41
N GLU A 124 -6.71 5.75 1.41
CA GLU A 124 -6.77 7.01 2.16
C GLU A 124 -5.46 7.79 2.11
N PRO A 125 -5.00 8.25 0.91
CA PRO A 125 -3.79 9.05 0.82
C PRO A 125 -3.96 10.41 1.49
N PHE A 126 -2.89 10.94 2.08
CA PHE A 126 -2.89 12.33 2.51
C PHE A 126 -3.14 13.25 1.32
N ALA A 127 -3.92 14.33 1.51
CA ALA A 127 -4.33 15.19 0.41
C ALA A 127 -3.15 15.84 -0.34
N TYR A 128 -2.05 16.11 0.36
CA TYR A 128 -0.83 16.65 -0.24
C TYR A 128 -0.02 15.63 -1.05
N ASN A 129 -0.27 14.34 -0.86
CA ASN A 129 0.45 13.27 -1.57
C ASN A 129 -0.09 13.12 -3.01
N THR A 130 0.26 14.06 -3.87
CA THR A 130 -0.19 14.09 -5.27
C THR A 130 0.28 12.87 -6.07
N GLY A 131 1.46 12.33 -5.74
CA GLY A 131 1.98 11.11 -6.38
C GLY A 131 1.07 9.90 -6.14
N SER A 132 0.67 9.66 -4.89
CA SER A 132 -0.25 8.57 -4.55
C SER A 132 -1.63 8.78 -5.17
N ARG A 133 -2.16 10.00 -5.14
CA ARG A 133 -3.45 10.32 -5.76
C ARG A 133 -3.47 9.99 -7.25
N ARG A 134 -2.41 10.35 -7.98
CA ARG A 134 -2.26 10.02 -9.41
C ARG A 134 -2.15 8.51 -9.67
N VAL A 135 -1.46 7.78 -8.79
CA VAL A 135 -1.41 6.30 -8.87
C VAL A 135 -2.80 5.72 -8.80
N LEU A 136 -3.60 6.14 -7.82
CA LEU A 136 -4.98 5.67 -7.63
C LEU A 136 -5.88 6.00 -8.82
N GLU A 137 -5.84 7.25 -9.29
CA GLU A 137 -6.61 7.68 -10.47
C GLU A 137 -6.26 6.86 -11.72
N LYS A 138 -4.98 6.65 -11.99
CA LYS A 138 -4.51 5.82 -13.10
C LYS A 138 -4.83 4.32 -12.93
N ALA A 139 -5.00 3.86 -11.70
CA ALA A 139 -5.44 2.51 -11.40
C ALA A 139 -6.97 2.31 -11.48
N GLY A 140 -7.72 3.38 -11.73
CA GLY A 140 -9.18 3.34 -11.91
C GLY A 140 -9.99 3.71 -10.68
N PHE A 141 -9.34 4.16 -9.60
CA PHE A 141 -10.02 4.65 -8.40
C PHE A 141 -10.64 6.02 -8.65
N SER A 142 -11.80 6.26 -8.04
CA SER A 142 -12.49 7.55 -8.05
C SER A 142 -12.36 8.24 -6.70
N LEU A 143 -12.16 9.55 -6.70
CA LEU A 143 -12.20 10.38 -5.50
C LEU A 143 -13.63 10.48 -4.99
N GLU A 144 -13.90 10.04 -3.77
CA GLU A 144 -15.21 10.13 -3.13
C GLU A 144 -15.34 11.35 -2.21
N GLY A 145 -14.23 11.83 -1.68
CA GLY A 145 -14.26 13.00 -0.82
C GLY A 145 -12.88 13.34 -0.23
N ILE A 146 -12.82 14.53 0.38
CA ILE A 146 -11.64 15.01 1.10
C ILE A 146 -12.06 15.27 2.55
N MET A 147 -11.46 14.51 3.47
CA MET A 147 -11.70 14.61 4.89
C MET A 147 -10.82 15.73 5.48
N LYS A 148 -11.46 16.88 5.71
CA LYS A 148 -10.76 18.08 6.23
C LYS A 148 -10.29 17.85 7.65
N LYS A 149 -8.99 18.14 7.90
CA LYS A 149 -8.34 17.98 9.22
C LYS A 149 -8.45 16.56 9.79
N GLY A 150 -8.55 15.56 8.92
CA GLY A 150 -8.87 14.18 9.29
C GLY A 150 -7.71 13.38 9.86
N VAL A 151 -6.44 13.84 9.73
CA VAL A 151 -5.26 13.12 10.22
C VAL A 151 -4.30 14.04 10.95
N CYS A 152 -3.58 13.45 11.91
CA CYS A 152 -2.46 14.09 12.59
C CYS A 152 -1.17 13.31 12.31
N LYS A 153 -0.24 13.91 11.58
CA LYS A 153 1.07 13.32 11.27
C LYS A 153 2.18 14.16 11.91
N ASN A 154 2.95 13.52 12.80
CA ASN A 154 4.06 14.19 13.51
C ASN A 154 3.63 15.51 14.16
N GLY A 155 2.47 15.55 14.81
CA GLY A 155 1.92 16.72 15.49
C GLY A 155 1.26 17.77 14.58
N GLN A 156 1.24 17.56 13.26
CA GLN A 156 0.58 18.46 12.31
C GLN A 156 -0.71 17.85 11.77
N ILE A 157 -1.72 18.69 11.59
CA ILE A 157 -3.03 18.30 11.08
C ILE A 157 -3.07 18.46 9.57
N TYR A 158 -3.54 17.41 8.89
CA TYR A 158 -3.68 17.37 7.43
C TYR A 158 -5.05 16.85 7.01
N ASP A 159 -5.42 17.21 5.77
CA ASP A 159 -6.55 16.58 5.09
C ASP A 159 -6.11 15.24 4.50
N TYR A 160 -7.05 14.30 4.37
CA TYR A 160 -6.83 13.09 3.58
C TYR A 160 -7.97 12.86 2.58
N CYS A 161 -7.67 12.08 1.54
CA CYS A 161 -8.64 11.76 0.51
C CYS A 161 -9.17 10.35 0.69
N MET A 162 -10.45 10.14 0.35
CA MET A 162 -11.04 8.81 0.19
C MET A 162 -11.13 8.51 -1.31
N TYR A 163 -10.38 7.51 -1.75
CA TYR A 163 -10.48 6.94 -3.10
C TYR A 163 -11.06 5.55 -3.03
N ALA A 164 -11.86 5.15 -4.01
CA ALA A 164 -12.42 3.81 -4.08
C ALA A 164 -12.44 3.25 -5.49
N LEU A 165 -12.24 1.93 -5.57
CA LEU A 165 -12.43 1.10 -6.75
C LEU A 165 -13.54 0.11 -6.44
N LEU A 166 -14.60 0.12 -7.23
CA LEU A 166 -15.74 -0.80 -7.09
C LEU A 166 -15.55 -1.98 -8.04
N LYS A 167 -15.97 -3.17 -7.58
CA LYS A 167 -16.02 -4.36 -8.43
C LYS A 167 -17.08 -4.14 -9.51
N ASP A 168 -16.70 -4.37 -10.77
CA ASP A 168 -17.67 -4.35 -11.85
C ASP A 168 -18.72 -5.43 -11.62
N THR A 169 -19.99 -5.02 -11.54
CA THR A 169 -21.14 -5.92 -11.53
C THR A 169 -21.50 -6.23 -12.99
N ASN A 170 -21.06 -7.41 -13.46
CA ASN A 170 -21.57 -7.97 -14.70
C ASN A 170 -22.93 -8.63 -14.45
#